data_8393eec872c98ca241f74a659c2edd07
#
_entry.id   8393eec872c98ca241f74a659c2edd07
#
_cell.length_a   1.000
_cell.length_b   1.000
_cell.length_c   1.000
_cell.angle_alpha   90.00
_cell.angle_beta   90.00
_cell.angle_gamma   90.00
#
_symmetry.space_group_name_H-M   'P 1'
#
loop_
_entity.id
_entity.type
_entity.pdbx_description
1 polymer ?
#
loop_
_entity_poly.entity_id
_entity_poly.type
_entity_poly.pdbx_seq_one_letter_code
_entity_poly.pdbx_strand_id
1 'polypeptide(L)'
;IESLQPYFRKDKDLEVIFVGNNLSSSYMAELLEYVRNKDFSINVISKSGTTTEPAIAFRLFRQLLIEKYGSNAHERIYATTDKEKGALRMLATNEGYETFVVPDDIGGRYSWFTAVGLLPVCASGINIDNLMKGASDAYYDCKNTKYLDNSSLLYASIRNLLYNKGKMVEVLVNYEPKLTFISEWWKQLYGESEGKDHKGLFPASLVYSTDLHSMGQYIQDGMRIMFETVINIKKPQIDFILQNEGNDLDGLNFLAGTNFDSVA
;
A
#
# COMPACT_ATOMS: atom_id res chain seq x y z
N ILE A 1 0.29 6.09 -0.20
CA ILE A 1 -0.02 7.33 -0.94
C ILE A 1 -1.52 7.37 -1.25
N GLU A 2 -2.07 6.44 -2.02
CA GLU A 2 -3.49 6.45 -2.41
C GLU A 2 -4.46 6.58 -1.24
N SER A 3 -4.22 5.86 -0.15
CA SER A 3 -5.07 5.92 1.05
C SER A 3 -5.16 7.30 1.70
N LEU A 4 -4.20 8.18 1.42
CA LEU A 4 -4.04 9.48 2.08
C LEU A 4 -4.30 10.66 1.13
N GLN A 5 -4.53 10.41 -0.15
CA GLN A 5 -4.78 11.45 -1.15
C GLN A 5 -6.23 11.43 -1.65
N PRO A 6 -6.73 12.55 -2.23
CA PRO A 6 -8.00 12.56 -2.95
C PRO A 6 -8.02 11.54 -4.09
N TYR A 7 -9.18 10.97 -4.41
CA TYR A 7 -9.34 10.07 -5.57
C TYR A 7 -8.97 10.73 -6.89
N PHE A 8 -9.34 12.00 -7.04
CA PHE A 8 -9.09 12.79 -8.25
C PHE A 8 -8.14 13.92 -7.90
N ARG A 9 -6.94 13.87 -8.47
CA ARG A 9 -5.91 14.88 -8.27
C ARG A 9 -6.16 16.11 -9.14
N LYS A 10 -5.62 17.24 -8.72
CA LYS A 10 -5.52 18.44 -9.56
C LYS A 10 -4.29 18.33 -10.47
N ASP A 11 -4.39 18.84 -11.69
CA ASP A 11 -3.34 18.78 -12.73
C ASP A 11 -1.95 19.34 -12.31
N LYS A 12 -1.90 20.07 -11.19
CA LYS A 12 -0.67 20.69 -10.68
C LYS A 12 0.06 19.85 -9.63
N ASP A 13 -0.52 18.74 -9.20
CA ASP A 13 0.07 17.91 -8.16
C ASP A 13 1.17 17.03 -8.78
N LEU A 14 2.24 16.79 -8.00
CA LEU A 14 3.29 15.86 -8.40
C LEU A 14 2.69 14.46 -8.57
N GLU A 15 2.85 13.90 -9.76
CA GLU A 15 2.44 12.52 -10.04
C GLU A 15 3.53 11.56 -9.56
N VAL A 16 3.17 10.61 -8.70
CA VAL A 16 4.06 9.53 -8.25
C VAL A 16 3.66 8.24 -8.95
N ILE A 17 4.57 7.67 -9.74
CA ILE A 17 4.34 6.44 -10.49
C ILE A 17 5.25 5.34 -9.91
N PHE A 18 4.66 4.22 -9.53
CA PHE A 18 5.40 3.06 -9.03
C PHE A 18 5.76 2.12 -10.16
N VAL A 19 7.04 1.76 -10.23
CA VAL A 19 7.60 0.95 -11.32
C VAL A 19 8.51 -0.15 -10.76
N GLY A 20 8.63 -1.26 -11.46
CA GLY A 20 9.43 -2.41 -11.02
C GLY A 20 8.66 -3.37 -10.10
N ASN A 21 7.36 -3.39 -10.24
CA ASN A 21 6.45 -4.34 -9.58
C ASN A 21 5.93 -5.42 -10.53
N ASN A 22 6.34 -5.38 -11.79
CA ASN A 22 5.98 -6.36 -12.82
C ASN A 22 7.06 -6.45 -13.91
N LEU A 23 6.94 -7.46 -14.78
CA LEU A 23 7.83 -7.69 -15.94
C LEU A 23 7.06 -7.64 -17.27
N SER A 24 6.00 -6.84 -17.35
CA SER A 24 5.23 -6.63 -18.59
C SER A 24 5.97 -5.69 -19.54
N SER A 25 6.36 -6.20 -20.71
CA SER A 25 7.02 -5.40 -21.76
C SER A 25 6.11 -4.30 -22.30
N SER A 26 4.82 -4.59 -22.48
CA SER A 26 3.84 -3.60 -22.97
C SER A 26 3.67 -2.46 -21.98
N TYR A 27 3.45 -2.79 -20.69
CA TYR A 27 3.35 -1.78 -19.63
C TYR A 27 4.60 -0.90 -19.57
N MET A 28 5.79 -1.51 -19.64
CA MET A 28 7.05 -0.79 -19.57
C MET A 28 7.26 0.14 -20.77
N ALA A 29 6.95 -0.32 -21.98
CA ALA A 29 7.08 0.49 -23.20
C ALA A 29 6.13 1.69 -23.18
N GLU A 30 4.87 1.50 -22.83
CA GLU A 30 3.89 2.57 -22.72
C GLU A 30 4.28 3.59 -21.64
N LEU A 31 4.78 3.11 -20.49
CA LEU A 31 5.19 4.00 -19.42
C LEU A 31 6.44 4.82 -19.77
N LEU A 32 7.43 4.23 -20.43
CA LEU A 32 8.60 4.96 -20.92
C LEU A 32 8.21 6.06 -21.91
N GLU A 33 7.27 5.77 -22.82
CA GLU A 33 6.75 6.76 -23.74
C GLU A 33 5.97 7.87 -23.02
N TYR A 34 5.14 7.50 -22.04
CA TYR A 34 4.37 8.45 -21.24
C TYR A 34 5.25 9.45 -20.49
N VAL A 35 6.38 9.00 -19.90
CA VAL A 35 7.26 9.89 -19.13
C VAL A 35 8.29 10.62 -20.01
N ARG A 36 8.52 10.19 -21.25
CA ARG A 36 9.53 10.77 -22.15
C ARG A 36 9.41 12.29 -22.27
N ASN A 37 8.19 12.79 -22.37
CA ASN A 37 7.89 14.22 -22.52
C ASN A 37 7.62 14.95 -21.21
N LYS A 38 7.68 14.23 -20.05
CA LYS A 38 7.48 14.83 -18.74
C LYS A 38 8.80 15.22 -18.10
N ASP A 39 8.78 16.21 -17.24
CA ASP A 39 9.87 16.45 -16.29
C ASP A 39 9.75 15.45 -15.15
N PHE A 40 10.82 14.66 -14.89
CA PHE A 40 10.75 13.60 -13.89
C PHE A 40 12.07 13.38 -13.15
N SER A 41 11.96 12.79 -11.97
CA SER A 41 13.06 12.30 -11.16
C SER A 41 12.81 10.83 -10.77
N ILE A 42 13.83 10.13 -10.36
CA ILE A 42 13.77 8.72 -9.97
C ILE A 42 14.07 8.60 -8.48
N ASN A 43 13.21 7.92 -7.73
CA ASN A 43 13.55 7.36 -6.43
C ASN A 43 13.70 5.85 -6.58
N VAL A 44 14.94 5.36 -6.61
CA VAL A 44 15.23 3.93 -6.68
C VAL A 44 15.41 3.37 -5.28
N ILE A 45 14.63 2.34 -4.95
CA ILE A 45 14.60 1.73 -3.63
C ILE A 45 15.01 0.27 -3.73
N SER A 46 16.18 -0.06 -3.23
CA SER A 46 16.65 -1.45 -3.14
C SER A 46 17.82 -1.55 -2.16
N LYS A 47 17.71 -2.39 -1.15
CA LYS A 47 18.79 -2.58 -0.17
C LYS A 47 20.04 -3.17 -0.83
N SER A 48 19.90 -4.25 -1.60
CA SER A 48 21.01 -4.90 -2.31
C SER A 48 21.36 -4.23 -3.64
N GLY A 49 20.37 -3.67 -4.33
CA GLY A 49 20.48 -3.20 -5.70
C GLY A 49 20.42 -4.32 -6.77
N THR A 50 20.14 -5.57 -6.36
CA THR A 50 20.16 -6.75 -7.24
C THR A 50 18.81 -7.42 -7.39
N THR A 51 17.75 -6.95 -6.75
CA THR A 51 16.39 -7.42 -6.99
C THR A 51 16.02 -7.16 -8.45
N THR A 52 15.62 -8.21 -9.15
CA THR A 52 15.55 -8.23 -10.63
C THR A 52 14.61 -7.16 -11.19
N GLU A 53 13.38 -7.11 -10.73
CA GLU A 53 12.33 -6.24 -11.28
C GLU A 53 12.67 -4.75 -11.13
N PRO A 54 12.98 -4.23 -9.92
CA PRO A 54 13.36 -2.82 -9.77
C PRO A 54 14.71 -2.50 -10.42
N ALA A 55 15.65 -3.48 -10.53
CA ALA A 55 16.93 -3.25 -11.18
C ALA A 55 16.77 -3.07 -12.69
N ILE A 56 15.91 -3.87 -13.33
CA ILE A 56 15.57 -3.72 -14.76
C ILE A 56 14.88 -2.38 -15.00
N ALA A 57 13.85 -2.07 -14.22
CA ALA A 57 13.15 -0.80 -14.31
C ALA A 57 14.11 0.38 -14.16
N PHE A 58 14.97 0.35 -13.15
CA PHE A 58 15.94 1.42 -12.93
C PHE A 58 16.91 1.61 -14.10
N ARG A 59 17.39 0.54 -14.72
CA ARG A 59 18.24 0.64 -15.92
C ARG A 59 17.56 1.41 -17.05
N LEU A 60 16.30 1.08 -17.35
CA LEU A 60 15.54 1.69 -18.44
C LEU A 60 15.26 3.17 -18.16
N PHE A 61 14.76 3.49 -16.99
CA PHE A 61 14.45 4.89 -16.63
C PHE A 61 15.70 5.74 -16.42
N ARG A 62 16.79 5.17 -15.90
CA ARG A 62 18.07 5.87 -15.81
C ARG A 62 18.61 6.22 -17.19
N GLN A 63 18.53 5.31 -18.16
CA GLN A 63 18.91 5.60 -19.53
C GLN A 63 18.09 6.75 -20.11
N LEU A 64 16.77 6.70 -19.99
CA LEU A 64 15.89 7.77 -20.44
C LEU A 64 16.21 9.12 -19.76
N LEU A 65 16.56 9.09 -18.46
CA LEU A 65 16.94 10.29 -17.72
C LEU A 65 18.25 10.88 -18.26
N ILE A 66 19.25 10.03 -18.55
CA ILE A 66 20.53 10.45 -19.15
C ILE A 66 20.34 11.02 -20.53
N GLU A 67 19.52 10.40 -21.37
CA GLU A 67 19.18 10.90 -22.70
C GLU A 67 18.56 12.30 -22.64
N LYS A 68 17.74 12.56 -21.61
CA LYS A 68 16.99 13.81 -21.46
C LYS A 68 17.80 14.93 -20.81
N TYR A 69 18.59 14.65 -19.78
CA TYR A 69 19.24 15.66 -18.94
C TYR A 69 20.79 15.63 -19.01
N GLY A 70 21.36 14.68 -19.75
CA GLY A 70 22.80 14.58 -19.93
C GLY A 70 23.56 14.44 -18.62
N SER A 71 24.58 15.27 -18.42
CA SER A 71 25.42 15.28 -17.22
C SER A 71 24.67 15.60 -15.92
N ASN A 72 23.52 16.27 -16.00
CA ASN A 72 22.74 16.65 -14.82
C ASN A 72 21.74 15.55 -14.40
N ALA A 73 21.70 14.41 -15.09
CA ALA A 73 20.80 13.31 -14.77
C ALA A 73 20.98 12.79 -13.34
N HIS A 74 22.21 12.81 -12.81
CA HIS A 74 22.54 12.32 -11.47
C HIS A 74 21.84 13.12 -10.35
N GLU A 75 21.59 14.42 -10.54
CA GLU A 75 20.88 15.29 -9.58
C GLU A 75 19.40 14.94 -9.44
N ARG A 76 18.87 14.11 -10.35
CA ARG A 76 17.48 13.68 -10.40
C ARG A 76 17.27 12.24 -9.95
N ILE A 77 18.31 11.61 -9.40
CA ILE A 77 18.26 10.24 -8.91
C ILE A 77 18.49 10.23 -7.41
N TYR A 78 17.51 9.73 -6.69
CA TYR A 78 17.53 9.52 -5.25
C TYR A 78 17.61 8.02 -4.98
N ALA A 79 18.64 7.56 -4.28
CA ALA A 79 18.85 6.14 -4.02
C ALA A 79 18.58 5.80 -2.54
N THR A 80 17.50 5.11 -2.27
CA THR A 80 17.20 4.57 -0.94
C THR A 80 17.75 3.14 -0.86
N THR A 81 18.87 2.96 -0.17
CA THR A 81 19.67 1.73 -0.22
C THR A 81 20.40 1.44 1.09
N ASP A 82 21.23 0.41 1.10
CA ASP A 82 22.11 0.07 2.22
C ASP A 82 23.09 1.22 2.54
N LYS A 83 23.50 1.31 3.80
CA LYS A 83 24.42 2.35 4.26
C LYS A 83 25.81 2.24 3.63
N GLU A 84 26.35 1.03 3.48
CA GLU A 84 27.76 0.81 3.18
C GLU A 84 27.99 -0.12 1.98
N LYS A 85 27.09 -1.03 1.68
CA LYS A 85 27.31 -2.14 0.73
C LYS A 85 26.16 -2.31 -0.25
N GLY A 86 26.39 -3.14 -1.27
CA GLY A 86 25.43 -3.46 -2.30
C GLY A 86 25.66 -2.72 -3.62
N ALA A 87 25.12 -3.26 -4.69
CA ALA A 87 25.35 -2.74 -6.04
C ALA A 87 24.79 -1.32 -6.21
N LEU A 88 23.60 -1.04 -5.65
CA LEU A 88 23.01 0.29 -5.72
C LEU A 88 23.80 1.31 -4.91
N ARG A 89 24.33 0.93 -3.74
CA ARG A 89 25.18 1.81 -2.93
C ARG A 89 26.46 2.20 -3.66
N MET A 90 27.13 1.22 -4.28
CA MET A 90 28.35 1.49 -5.07
C MET A 90 28.04 2.40 -6.25
N LEU A 91 26.97 2.12 -6.98
CA LEU A 91 26.56 2.95 -8.11
C LEU A 91 26.24 4.38 -7.67
N ALA A 92 25.46 4.55 -6.60
CA ALA A 92 25.10 5.86 -6.09
C ALA A 92 26.32 6.68 -5.65
N THR A 93 27.31 6.03 -5.04
CA THR A 93 28.55 6.68 -4.64
C THR A 93 29.39 7.10 -5.86
N ASN A 94 29.50 6.24 -6.86
CA ASN A 94 30.30 6.52 -8.06
C ASN A 94 29.70 7.60 -8.95
N GLU A 95 28.39 7.65 -9.04
CA GLU A 95 27.64 8.58 -9.91
C GLU A 95 27.19 9.86 -9.17
N GLY A 96 27.38 9.93 -7.85
CA GLY A 96 27.03 11.12 -7.05
C GLY A 96 25.54 11.27 -6.78
N TYR A 97 24.76 10.17 -6.68
CA TYR A 97 23.33 10.25 -6.36
C TYR A 97 23.12 10.64 -4.90
N GLU A 98 22.07 11.42 -4.64
CA GLU A 98 21.58 11.63 -3.27
C GLU A 98 21.10 10.30 -2.68
N THR A 99 21.52 10.00 -1.44
CA THR A 99 21.26 8.69 -0.83
C THR A 99 20.50 8.76 0.48
N PHE A 100 19.58 7.80 0.67
CA PHE A 100 18.86 7.58 1.91
C PHE A 100 19.11 6.14 2.40
N VAL A 101 19.22 5.98 3.70
CA VAL A 101 19.58 4.69 4.29
C VAL A 101 18.37 3.87 4.63
N VAL A 102 18.38 2.58 4.23
CA VAL A 102 17.49 1.55 4.76
C VAL A 102 18.15 0.98 6.01
N PRO A 103 17.57 1.10 7.20
CA PRO A 103 18.17 0.57 8.43
C PRO A 103 18.40 -0.94 8.35
N ASP A 104 19.50 -1.43 8.95
CA ASP A 104 19.87 -2.85 8.85
C ASP A 104 18.95 -3.78 9.61
N ASP A 105 18.37 -3.30 10.69
CA ASP A 105 17.47 -4.00 11.58
C ASP A 105 16.00 -3.94 11.15
N ILE A 106 15.70 -3.23 10.05
CA ILE A 106 14.34 -3.11 9.50
C ILE A 106 14.20 -3.96 8.23
N GLY A 107 13.32 -4.95 8.27
CA GLY A 107 12.95 -5.75 7.10
C GLY A 107 12.04 -4.98 6.13
N GLY A 108 12.01 -5.41 4.84
CA GLY A 108 11.27 -4.72 3.79
C GLY A 108 9.81 -4.43 4.12
N ARG A 109 9.07 -5.41 4.60
CA ARG A 109 7.64 -5.28 4.96
C ARG A 109 7.36 -4.40 6.18
N TYR A 110 8.40 -4.06 6.95
CA TYR A 110 8.33 -3.13 8.09
C TYR A 110 8.90 -1.75 7.78
N SER A 111 9.39 -1.52 6.56
CA SER A 111 10.16 -0.32 6.21
C SER A 111 9.33 0.93 5.92
N TRP A 112 8.01 0.87 6.07
CA TRP A 112 7.09 1.95 5.77
C TRP A 112 7.42 3.28 6.46
N PHE A 113 7.84 3.26 7.72
CA PHE A 113 8.24 4.44 8.49
C PHE A 113 9.74 4.75 8.41
N THR A 114 10.43 4.28 7.37
CA THR A 114 11.80 4.66 7.01
C THR A 114 11.80 5.51 5.74
N ALA A 115 12.96 5.89 5.24
CA ALA A 115 13.08 6.58 3.96
C ALA A 115 12.40 5.83 2.79
N VAL A 116 12.26 4.50 2.89
CA VAL A 116 11.57 3.67 1.89
C VAL A 116 10.14 4.15 1.64
N GLY A 117 9.37 4.39 2.69
CA GLY A 117 8.00 4.86 2.57
C GLY A 117 7.86 6.37 2.70
N LEU A 118 8.63 7.01 3.60
CA LEU A 118 8.47 8.43 3.91
C LEU A 118 8.88 9.35 2.76
N LEU A 119 9.93 9.00 2.00
CA LEU A 119 10.38 9.85 0.90
C LEU A 119 9.32 9.99 -0.21
N PRO A 120 8.76 8.90 -0.78
CA PRO A 120 7.71 9.03 -1.78
C PRO A 120 6.41 9.63 -1.22
N VAL A 121 6.10 9.40 0.06
CA VAL A 121 4.94 10.01 0.72
C VAL A 121 5.13 11.53 0.85
N CYS A 122 6.29 11.98 1.28
CA CYS A 122 6.64 13.40 1.36
C CYS A 122 6.60 14.05 -0.03
N ALA A 123 7.22 13.41 -1.03
CA ALA A 123 7.21 13.89 -2.41
C ALA A 123 5.78 14.03 -2.98
N SER A 124 4.84 13.20 -2.54
CA SER A 124 3.43 13.30 -2.94
C SER A 124 2.65 14.41 -2.24
N GLY A 125 3.29 15.23 -1.39
CA GLY A 125 2.67 16.33 -0.66
C GLY A 125 1.92 15.93 0.62
N ILE A 126 2.03 14.69 1.06
CA ILE A 126 1.43 14.22 2.30
C ILE A 126 2.29 14.68 3.48
N ASN A 127 1.65 15.17 4.54
CA ASN A 127 2.33 15.59 5.76
C ASN A 127 2.86 14.38 6.53
N ILE A 128 4.18 14.19 6.50
CA ILE A 128 4.85 13.07 7.17
C ILE A 128 4.91 13.23 8.69
N ASP A 129 4.86 14.44 9.23
CA ASP A 129 4.86 14.66 10.67
C ASP A 129 3.55 14.16 11.30
N ASN A 130 2.41 14.42 10.64
CA ASN A 130 1.13 13.87 11.06
C ASN A 130 1.09 12.35 10.99
N LEU A 131 1.72 11.78 9.95
CA LEU A 131 1.82 10.32 9.79
C LEU A 131 2.66 9.71 10.92
N MET A 132 3.83 10.31 11.22
CA MET A 132 4.71 9.86 12.30
C MET A 132 4.08 10.04 13.67
N LYS A 133 3.30 11.12 13.86
CA LYS A 133 2.52 11.31 15.08
C LYS A 133 1.51 10.17 15.28
N GLY A 134 0.74 9.81 14.23
CA GLY A 134 -0.19 8.69 14.28
C GLY A 134 0.49 7.35 14.61
N ALA A 135 1.68 7.10 14.05
CA ALA A 135 2.47 5.92 14.39
C ALA A 135 2.93 5.93 15.85
N SER A 136 3.34 7.08 16.36
CA SER A 136 3.72 7.24 17.78
C SER A 136 2.53 7.02 18.71
N ASP A 137 1.37 7.59 18.39
CA ASP A 137 0.16 7.41 19.17
C ASP A 137 -0.21 5.90 19.24
N ALA A 138 -0.22 5.20 18.09
CA ALA A 138 -0.47 3.77 18.03
C ALA A 138 0.57 2.92 18.80
N TYR A 139 1.84 3.34 18.79
CA TYR A 139 2.88 2.69 19.58
C TYR A 139 2.56 2.73 21.08
N TYR A 140 2.15 3.89 21.60
CA TYR A 140 1.81 4.02 23.02
C TYR A 140 0.55 3.24 23.37
N ASP A 141 -0.47 3.21 22.49
CA ASP A 141 -1.67 2.40 22.68
C ASP A 141 -1.34 0.90 22.73
N CYS A 142 -0.52 0.44 21.77
CA CYS A 142 -0.10 -0.97 21.70
C CYS A 142 0.90 -1.38 22.79
N LYS A 143 1.55 -0.42 23.45
CA LYS A 143 2.43 -0.69 24.60
C LYS A 143 1.65 -1.06 25.88
N ASN A 144 0.37 -0.74 25.93
CA ASN A 144 -0.48 -1.16 27.04
C ASN A 144 -0.54 -2.70 27.11
N THR A 145 -0.16 -3.26 28.24
CA THR A 145 -0.10 -4.73 28.43
C THR A 145 -1.41 -5.32 28.94
N LYS A 146 -2.40 -4.51 29.25
CA LYS A 146 -3.74 -5.00 29.61
C LYS A 146 -4.42 -5.58 28.39
N TYR A 147 -4.62 -6.89 28.39
CA TYR A 147 -5.09 -7.65 27.23
C TYR A 147 -6.37 -7.09 26.59
N LEU A 148 -7.39 -6.78 27.40
CA LEU A 148 -8.68 -6.29 26.89
C LEU A 148 -8.63 -4.84 26.39
N ASP A 149 -7.63 -4.07 26.80
CA ASP A 149 -7.43 -2.68 26.40
C ASP A 149 -6.44 -2.55 25.22
N ASN A 150 -5.87 -3.67 24.76
CA ASN A 150 -4.89 -3.70 23.69
C ASN A 150 -5.45 -4.45 22.48
N SER A 151 -5.93 -3.68 21.50
CA SER A 151 -6.54 -4.23 20.29
C SER A 151 -5.60 -5.12 19.47
N SER A 152 -4.29 -4.87 19.48
CA SER A 152 -3.33 -5.72 18.75
C SER A 152 -3.15 -7.08 19.40
N LEU A 153 -3.11 -7.16 20.74
CA LEU A 153 -3.06 -8.43 21.46
C LEU A 153 -4.38 -9.22 21.29
N LEU A 154 -5.51 -8.52 21.36
CA LEU A 154 -6.81 -9.14 21.16
C LEU A 154 -6.95 -9.69 19.74
N TYR A 155 -6.55 -8.92 18.74
CA TYR A 155 -6.55 -9.35 17.33
C TYR A 155 -5.68 -10.58 17.11
N ALA A 156 -4.43 -10.56 17.59
CA ALA A 156 -3.53 -11.70 17.48
C ALA A 156 -4.10 -12.97 18.13
N SER A 157 -4.75 -12.81 19.29
CA SER A 157 -5.35 -13.94 20.00
C SER A 157 -6.56 -14.52 19.30
N ILE A 158 -7.42 -13.67 18.74
CA ILE A 158 -8.58 -14.10 17.94
C ILE A 158 -8.11 -14.87 16.69
N ARG A 159 -7.11 -14.37 15.99
CA ARG A 159 -6.51 -15.03 14.81
C ARG A 159 -6.00 -16.42 15.17
N ASN A 160 -5.24 -16.53 16.26
CA ASN A 160 -4.70 -17.79 16.73
C ASN A 160 -5.83 -18.77 17.13
N LEU A 161 -6.85 -18.30 17.84
CA LEU A 161 -8.01 -19.10 18.21
C LEU A 161 -8.75 -19.64 16.97
N LEU A 162 -8.98 -18.81 15.97
CA LEU A 162 -9.63 -19.21 14.73
C LEU A 162 -8.80 -20.20 13.93
N TYR A 163 -7.49 -19.99 13.84
CA TYR A 163 -6.56 -20.93 13.23
C TYR A 163 -6.63 -22.32 13.91
N ASN A 164 -6.61 -22.37 15.23
CA ASN A 164 -6.73 -23.63 15.99
C ASN A 164 -8.11 -24.29 15.83
N LYS A 165 -9.13 -23.54 15.41
CA LYS A 165 -10.46 -24.06 15.06
C LYS A 165 -10.59 -24.48 13.58
N GLY A 166 -9.48 -24.51 12.82
CA GLY A 166 -9.45 -24.94 11.43
C GLY A 166 -9.76 -23.84 10.41
N LYS A 167 -9.78 -22.59 10.82
CA LYS A 167 -9.84 -21.47 9.88
C LYS A 167 -8.45 -21.25 9.31
N MET A 168 -8.29 -21.43 8.01
CA MET A 168 -6.97 -21.41 7.34
C MET A 168 -6.75 -20.15 6.51
N VAL A 169 -7.82 -19.40 6.24
CA VAL A 169 -7.79 -18.19 5.41
C VAL A 169 -8.36 -17.02 6.20
N GLU A 170 -7.59 -15.97 6.32
CA GLU A 170 -8.08 -14.68 6.78
C GLU A 170 -8.25 -13.73 5.60
N VAL A 171 -9.44 -13.17 5.47
CA VAL A 171 -9.79 -12.21 4.42
C VAL A 171 -9.90 -10.82 5.03
N LEU A 172 -8.99 -9.93 4.70
CA LEU A 172 -9.11 -8.52 5.06
C LEU A 172 -10.08 -7.84 4.10
N VAL A 173 -11.18 -7.35 4.64
CA VAL A 173 -12.26 -6.73 3.87
C VAL A 173 -12.28 -5.22 4.12
N ASN A 174 -12.45 -4.44 3.08
CA ASN A 174 -12.71 -3.01 3.18
C ASN A 174 -13.79 -2.58 2.18
N TYR A 175 -14.52 -1.50 2.51
CA TYR A 175 -15.51 -0.85 1.65
C TYR A 175 -14.97 0.45 1.03
N GLU A 176 -13.77 0.89 1.45
CA GLU A 176 -13.11 2.10 0.97
C GLU A 176 -12.02 1.72 -0.04
N PRO A 177 -12.20 1.95 -1.36
CA PRO A 177 -11.25 1.52 -2.40
C PRO A 177 -9.82 2.03 -2.20
N LYS A 178 -9.63 3.16 -1.54
CA LYS A 178 -8.31 3.69 -1.19
C LYS A 178 -7.49 2.76 -0.29
N LEU A 179 -8.12 1.83 0.41
CA LEU A 179 -7.44 0.89 1.29
C LEU A 179 -6.91 -0.34 0.57
N THR A 180 -7.11 -0.45 -0.75
CA THR A 180 -6.65 -1.60 -1.54
C THR A 180 -5.15 -1.89 -1.31
N PHE A 181 -4.28 -0.89 -1.43
CA PHE A 181 -2.84 -1.11 -1.21
C PHE A 181 -2.44 -1.25 0.26
N ILE A 182 -3.27 -0.80 1.20
CA ILE A 182 -3.11 -1.17 2.62
C ILE A 182 -3.35 -2.67 2.79
N SER A 183 -4.38 -3.21 2.12
CA SER A 183 -4.64 -4.66 2.14
C SER A 183 -3.53 -5.46 1.47
N GLU A 184 -2.94 -4.97 0.35
CA GLU A 184 -1.78 -5.61 -0.28
C GLU A 184 -0.54 -5.64 0.63
N TRP A 185 -0.25 -4.53 1.32
CA TRP A 185 0.80 -4.50 2.33
C TRP A 185 0.52 -5.44 3.50
N TRP A 186 -0.72 -5.50 4.00
CA TRP A 186 -1.14 -6.41 5.05
C TRP A 186 -0.93 -7.88 4.64
N LYS A 187 -1.23 -8.26 3.39
CA LYS A 187 -0.95 -9.61 2.86
C LYS A 187 0.54 -9.93 2.91
N GLN A 188 1.40 -9.02 2.47
CA GLN A 188 2.85 -9.21 2.54
C GLN A 188 3.32 -9.32 4.00
N LEU A 189 2.83 -8.43 4.87
CA LEU A 189 3.20 -8.40 6.28
C LEU A 189 2.97 -9.76 6.95
N TYR A 190 1.78 -10.32 6.79
CA TYR A 190 1.43 -11.59 7.42
C TYR A 190 1.95 -12.80 6.64
N GLY A 191 1.86 -12.80 5.33
CA GLY A 191 2.35 -13.90 4.48
C GLY A 191 3.83 -14.19 4.70
N GLU A 192 4.67 -13.17 4.68
CA GLU A 192 6.11 -13.33 4.93
C GLU A 192 6.46 -13.55 6.41
N SER A 193 5.65 -13.07 7.35
CA SER A 193 5.94 -13.22 8.77
C SER A 193 5.51 -14.58 9.32
N GLU A 194 4.35 -15.08 8.92
CA GLU A 194 3.71 -16.26 9.50
C GLU A 194 3.77 -17.50 8.61
N GLY A 195 3.92 -17.35 7.28
CA GLY A 195 3.98 -18.45 6.32
C GLY A 195 5.30 -19.23 6.40
N LYS A 196 5.53 -19.96 7.51
CA LYS A 196 6.74 -20.71 7.81
C LYS A 196 6.38 -22.10 8.36
N ASP A 197 7.29 -23.04 8.19
CA ASP A 197 7.15 -24.42 8.72
C ASP A 197 5.83 -25.11 8.31
N HIS A 198 5.33 -24.81 7.12
CA HIS A 198 4.03 -25.28 6.61
C HIS A 198 2.83 -24.86 7.48
N LYS A 199 2.93 -23.71 8.15
CA LYS A 199 1.93 -23.13 9.05
C LYS A 199 1.59 -21.71 8.65
N GLY A 200 0.60 -21.16 9.33
CA GLY A 200 0.14 -19.78 9.21
C GLY A 200 -1.20 -19.65 8.48
N LEU A 201 -1.90 -18.57 8.76
CA LEU A 201 -3.09 -18.17 8.03
C LEU A 201 -2.72 -17.68 6.64
N PHE A 202 -3.48 -18.09 5.62
CA PHE A 202 -3.34 -17.52 4.29
C PHE A 202 -4.01 -16.14 4.26
N PRO A 203 -3.25 -15.04 4.02
CA PRO A 203 -3.82 -13.70 3.99
C PRO A 203 -4.40 -13.41 2.60
N ALA A 204 -5.70 -13.15 2.54
CA ALA A 204 -6.41 -12.70 1.36
C ALA A 204 -7.03 -11.31 1.61
N SER A 205 -7.48 -10.62 0.56
CA SER A 205 -8.22 -9.37 0.70
C SER A 205 -9.33 -9.26 -0.33
N LEU A 206 -10.41 -8.58 0.06
CA LEU A 206 -11.55 -8.26 -0.81
C LEU A 206 -11.96 -6.80 -0.62
N VAL A 207 -12.42 -6.19 -1.71
CA VAL A 207 -13.00 -4.84 -1.70
C VAL A 207 -14.50 -4.95 -1.95
N TYR A 208 -15.27 -4.77 -0.90
CA TYR A 208 -16.73 -4.74 -0.99
C TYR A 208 -17.20 -3.33 -1.44
N SER A 209 -18.28 -3.19 -2.16
CA SER A 209 -19.27 -4.17 -2.66
C SER A 209 -18.81 -4.95 -3.92
N THR A 210 -17.77 -4.50 -4.62
CA THR A 210 -17.34 -5.09 -5.91
C THR A 210 -17.16 -6.61 -5.81
N ASP A 211 -16.41 -7.07 -4.82
CA ASP A 211 -16.10 -8.49 -4.66
C ASP A 211 -17.25 -9.32 -4.10
N LEU A 212 -18.31 -8.69 -3.60
CA LEU A 212 -19.55 -9.42 -3.27
C LEU A 212 -20.20 -10.00 -4.52
N HIS A 213 -20.06 -9.34 -5.68
CA HIS A 213 -20.58 -9.85 -6.95
C HIS A 213 -19.76 -11.01 -7.52
N SER A 214 -18.54 -11.21 -7.07
CA SER A 214 -17.64 -12.28 -7.52
C SER A 214 -17.49 -13.40 -6.48
N MET A 215 -17.31 -13.04 -5.22
CA MET A 215 -16.97 -13.96 -4.13
C MET A 215 -18.11 -14.18 -3.12
N GLY A 216 -19.18 -13.37 -3.20
CA GLY A 216 -20.27 -13.42 -2.23
C GLY A 216 -20.90 -14.81 -2.09
N GLN A 217 -21.12 -15.53 -3.20
CA GLN A 217 -21.65 -16.89 -3.16
C GLN A 217 -20.73 -17.85 -2.40
N TYR A 218 -19.40 -17.76 -2.62
CA TYR A 218 -18.46 -18.62 -1.92
C TYR A 218 -18.38 -18.30 -0.42
N ILE A 219 -18.41 -17.03 -0.07
CA ILE A 219 -18.42 -16.57 1.32
C ILE A 219 -19.69 -17.07 2.02
N GLN A 220 -20.84 -16.95 1.35
CA GLN A 220 -22.15 -17.36 1.87
C GLN A 220 -22.23 -18.87 2.09
N ASP A 221 -21.81 -19.69 1.11
CA ASP A 221 -22.12 -21.11 1.07
C ASP A 221 -20.94 -22.02 0.68
N GLY A 222 -19.72 -21.49 0.61
CA GLY A 222 -18.50 -22.25 0.33
C GLY A 222 -17.92 -22.96 1.55
N MET A 223 -16.69 -23.44 1.42
CA MET A 223 -15.95 -24.10 2.51
C MET A 223 -15.77 -23.17 3.72
N ARG A 224 -16.03 -23.68 4.92
CA ARG A 224 -15.99 -22.91 6.17
C ARG A 224 -14.56 -22.77 6.77
N ILE A 225 -13.56 -22.63 5.88
CA ILE A 225 -12.14 -22.51 6.27
C ILE A 225 -11.66 -21.07 6.40
N MET A 226 -12.50 -20.09 6.08
CA MET A 226 -12.13 -18.67 6.13
C MET A 226 -12.87 -17.92 7.24
N PHE A 227 -12.35 -16.75 7.59
CA PHE A 227 -13.02 -15.71 8.36
C PHE A 227 -12.65 -14.35 7.79
N GLU A 228 -13.47 -13.37 8.06
CA GLU A 228 -13.27 -11.98 7.59
C GLU A 228 -12.85 -11.09 8.75
N THR A 229 -11.88 -10.21 8.45
CA THR A 229 -11.50 -9.07 9.29
C THR A 229 -11.90 -7.81 8.52
N VAL A 230 -12.93 -7.12 8.99
CA VAL A 230 -13.52 -5.97 8.28
C VAL A 230 -12.97 -4.67 8.81
N ILE A 231 -12.43 -3.83 7.91
CA ILE A 231 -12.05 -2.45 8.22
C ILE A 231 -13.29 -1.57 8.06
N ASN A 232 -13.78 -1.03 9.15
CA ASN A 232 -14.93 -0.13 9.16
C ASN A 232 -14.48 1.32 9.31
N ILE A 233 -14.85 2.19 8.36
CA ILE A 233 -14.64 3.63 8.41
C ILE A 233 -15.78 4.26 9.21
N LYS A 234 -15.53 4.58 10.48
CA LYS A 234 -16.56 5.13 11.38
C LYS A 234 -17.06 6.52 10.97
N LYS A 235 -16.21 7.28 10.29
CA LYS A 235 -16.55 8.64 9.83
C LYS A 235 -15.87 8.88 8.49
N PRO A 236 -16.64 8.93 7.40
CA PRO A 236 -16.13 9.29 6.08
C PRO A 236 -15.64 10.75 6.06
N GLN A 237 -14.77 11.07 5.11
CA GLN A 237 -14.30 12.47 4.93
C GLN A 237 -15.40 13.39 4.41
N ILE A 238 -16.32 12.85 3.64
CA ILE A 238 -17.44 13.57 3.03
C ILE A 238 -18.71 12.74 3.28
N ASP A 239 -19.70 13.34 3.91
CA ASP A 239 -21.03 12.75 4.03
C ASP A 239 -21.82 12.99 2.75
N PHE A 240 -22.38 11.93 2.22
CA PHE A 240 -23.27 11.97 1.06
C PHE A 240 -24.61 11.35 1.45
N ILE A 241 -25.65 12.19 1.51
CA ILE A 241 -26.99 11.76 1.88
C ILE A 241 -27.78 11.43 0.62
N LEU A 242 -28.33 10.23 0.59
CA LEU A 242 -29.18 9.77 -0.51
C LEU A 242 -30.49 10.58 -0.54
N GLN A 243 -30.89 10.98 -1.74
CA GLN A 243 -32.09 11.79 -1.95
C GLN A 243 -33.25 10.91 -2.43
N ASN A 244 -34.45 11.37 -2.18
CA ASN A 244 -35.67 10.75 -2.70
C ASN A 244 -35.83 11.09 -4.18
N GLU A 245 -36.15 10.12 -5.01
CA GLU A 245 -36.52 10.32 -6.41
C GLU A 245 -38.03 10.28 -6.59
N GLY A 246 -38.56 11.17 -7.45
CA GLY A 246 -40.00 11.34 -7.64
C GLY A 246 -40.72 10.09 -8.19
N ASN A 247 -40.01 9.22 -8.88
CA ASN A 247 -40.62 8.08 -9.57
C ASN A 247 -40.34 6.71 -8.91
N ASP A 248 -39.37 6.62 -7.99
CA ASP A 248 -38.95 5.37 -7.31
C ASP A 248 -38.91 4.12 -8.23
N LEU A 249 -38.45 4.28 -9.47
CA LEU A 249 -38.45 3.18 -10.46
C LEU A 249 -37.47 2.08 -10.11
N ASP A 250 -36.43 2.38 -9.36
CA ASP A 250 -35.44 1.45 -8.84
C ASP A 250 -35.82 0.84 -7.48
N GLY A 251 -36.86 1.36 -6.84
CA GLY A 251 -37.34 0.90 -5.54
C GLY A 251 -36.42 1.28 -4.37
N LEU A 252 -35.54 2.30 -4.53
CA LEU A 252 -34.53 2.66 -3.55
C LEU A 252 -34.90 3.86 -2.66
N ASN A 253 -36.11 4.42 -2.79
CA ASN A 253 -36.55 5.55 -1.95
C ASN A 253 -36.55 5.24 -0.43
N PHE A 254 -36.58 3.96 -0.05
CA PHE A 254 -36.43 3.57 1.34
C PHE A 254 -35.06 3.95 1.95
N LEU A 255 -34.05 4.19 1.10
CA LEU A 255 -32.71 4.64 1.50
C LEU A 255 -32.63 6.17 1.63
N ALA A 256 -33.65 6.92 1.23
CA ALA A 256 -33.62 8.38 1.27
C ALA A 256 -33.41 8.87 2.70
N GLY A 257 -32.53 9.86 2.86
CA GLY A 257 -32.10 10.37 4.16
C GLY A 257 -30.97 9.54 4.83
N THR A 258 -30.60 8.40 4.25
CA THR A 258 -29.49 7.58 4.74
C THR A 258 -28.16 8.12 4.22
N ASN A 259 -27.12 8.05 5.04
CA ASN A 259 -25.76 8.30 4.60
C ASN A 259 -25.29 7.19 3.65
N PHE A 260 -24.65 7.55 2.54
CA PHE A 260 -24.21 6.59 1.51
C PHE A 260 -23.33 5.46 2.07
N ASP A 261 -22.39 5.80 2.96
CA ASP A 261 -21.50 4.80 3.59
C ASP A 261 -22.23 3.87 4.57
N SER A 262 -23.45 4.22 4.96
CA SER A 262 -24.26 3.40 5.87
C SER A 262 -25.11 2.35 5.16
N VAL A 263 -25.09 2.34 3.81
CA VAL A 263 -25.82 1.34 3.00
C VAL A 263 -25.06 0.02 2.98
N ALA A 264 -23.75 0.07 3.15
CA ALA A 264 -22.87 -1.09 3.21
C ALA A 264 -22.78 -1.64 4.64
#